data_192f0b5f5602b494d692e40144cb4e41
#
_entry.id   192f0b5f5602b494d692e40144cb4e41
#
_cell.length_a   1.000
_cell.length_b   1.000
_cell.length_c   1.000
_cell.angle_alpha   90.00
_cell.angle_beta   90.00
_cell.angle_gamma   90.00
#
_symmetry.space_group_name_H-M   'P 1'
#
loop_
_entity.id
_entity.type
_entity.pdbx_description
1 polymer ?
#
loop_
_entity_poly.entity_id
_entity_poly.type
_entity_poly.pdbx_seq_one_letter_code
_entity_poly.pdbx_strand_id
1 'polypeptide(L)'
;MGIAAAQLLLPLLAEILESQSALIWNPGFDFFMAAASLCFVLLSVLLVSFIAARRIYKLHPLIALRGGLETHSFKKNRIPLEKSHGTLSFLLAMKQLVQNKKQAFMIVVIIAFVSFTSVAGISIYYNVGVKPDVLASIISGEKPDVGLVLKNRSDTEDVIKRLLERKEVRKAFGYQDVTLRTDEVDTLANITKDFSQLEGNMLYDGRYPKHSNEVTLGVNLADVLGKKIGDTVAVTQGSQTKEFLITGTMQLMNGYGINMLMTYDGLLIIQNDYEFDRIYIYLTEGADVKAFIESVKSQEGNIFSSTVDMNELIDAQFSQYGSIFAAVAAVILFITVVIVILVLYMVIKTMILRKKQEFGIQKATGFTTFQLMNQITFNYIPVILLGVLLGGVGGYFGLNPLFAALVRSAGIVKVNLPSPISWTIATCVSLVILAYLVSMLIAWRIRKISAYALMSD
;
A
#
# COMPACT_ATOMS: atom_id res chain seq x y z
N MET A 1 -11.26 4.01 -24.29
CA MET A 1 -10.83 2.71 -23.75
C MET A 1 -10.78 2.72 -22.21
N GLY A 2 -10.11 3.67 -21.53
CA GLY A 2 -10.04 3.70 -20.07
C GLY A 2 -11.42 3.77 -19.36
N ILE A 3 -12.33 4.62 -19.86
CA ILE A 3 -13.70 4.72 -19.35
C ILE A 3 -14.47 3.40 -19.53
N ALA A 4 -14.30 2.73 -20.67
CA ALA A 4 -14.93 1.42 -20.92
C ALA A 4 -14.35 0.32 -20.00
N ALA A 5 -13.03 0.33 -19.76
CA ALA A 5 -12.40 -0.58 -18.82
C ALA A 5 -12.86 -0.31 -17.36
N ALA A 6 -12.97 0.97 -16.96
CA ALA A 6 -13.51 1.34 -15.68
C ALA A 6 -14.94 0.84 -15.49
N GLN A 7 -15.80 1.02 -16.52
CA GLN A 7 -17.19 0.55 -16.48
C GLN A 7 -17.32 -0.97 -16.38
N LEU A 8 -16.38 -1.73 -16.96
CA LEU A 8 -16.31 -3.19 -16.83
C LEU A 8 -15.86 -3.66 -15.45
N LEU A 9 -15.03 -2.84 -14.76
CA LEU A 9 -14.52 -3.14 -13.41
C LEU A 9 -15.45 -2.66 -12.30
N LEU A 10 -16.32 -1.67 -12.60
CA LEU A 10 -17.27 -1.11 -11.63
C LEU A 10 -18.17 -2.15 -10.94
N PRO A 11 -18.75 -3.16 -11.64
CA PRO A 11 -19.58 -4.18 -10.99
C PRO A 11 -18.81 -4.99 -9.95
N LEU A 12 -17.54 -5.32 -10.22
CA LEU A 12 -16.68 -6.03 -9.28
C LEU A 12 -16.42 -5.20 -8.02
N LEU A 13 -16.24 -3.89 -8.19
CA LEU A 13 -16.06 -2.96 -7.06
C LEU A 13 -17.37 -2.70 -6.34
N ALA A 14 -18.52 -2.74 -7.03
CA ALA A 14 -19.84 -2.56 -6.45
C ALA A 14 -20.15 -3.64 -5.42
N GLU A 15 -19.99 -4.92 -5.75
CA GLU A 15 -20.18 -6.05 -4.83
C GLU A 15 -19.35 -5.88 -3.53
N ILE A 16 -18.12 -5.38 -3.70
CA ILE A 16 -17.21 -5.12 -2.59
C ILE A 16 -17.73 -3.99 -1.69
N LEU A 17 -18.12 -2.86 -2.30
CA LEU A 17 -18.60 -1.70 -1.56
C LEU A 17 -19.97 -1.95 -0.90
N GLU A 18 -20.84 -2.71 -1.53
CA GLU A 18 -22.13 -3.14 -0.97
C GLU A 18 -21.92 -4.01 0.27
N SER A 19 -21.01 -4.97 0.20
CA SER A 19 -20.71 -5.86 1.34
C SER A 19 -20.14 -5.11 2.55
N GLN A 20 -19.49 -3.96 2.31
CA GLN A 20 -18.84 -3.15 3.32
C GLN A 20 -19.75 -2.09 3.93
N SER A 21 -20.53 -1.41 3.08
CA SER A 21 -21.34 -0.26 3.47
C SER A 21 -22.76 -0.64 3.88
N ALA A 22 -23.19 -1.87 3.60
CA ALA A 22 -24.59 -2.30 3.64
C ALA A 22 -25.54 -1.41 2.84
N LEU A 23 -24.98 -0.59 1.92
CA LEU A 23 -25.71 0.28 1.02
C LEU A 23 -25.73 -0.36 -0.36
N ILE A 24 -26.91 -0.43 -0.98
CA ILE A 24 -27.03 -0.88 -2.37
C ILE A 24 -26.39 0.18 -3.27
N TRP A 25 -25.28 -0.14 -3.88
CA TRP A 25 -24.63 0.74 -4.83
C TRP A 25 -25.05 0.39 -6.26
N ASN A 26 -25.76 1.31 -6.88
CA ASN A 26 -26.12 1.15 -8.29
C ASN A 26 -24.94 1.63 -9.16
N PRO A 27 -24.22 0.73 -9.86
CA PRO A 27 -23.08 1.08 -10.72
C PRO A 27 -23.54 1.76 -12.02
N GLY A 28 -24.32 2.82 -11.89
CA GLY A 28 -24.78 3.62 -13.01
C GLY A 28 -23.63 4.32 -13.73
N PHE A 29 -23.81 4.62 -15.02
CA PHE A 29 -22.85 5.41 -15.78
C PHE A 29 -22.98 6.89 -15.36
N ASP A 30 -21.99 7.40 -14.63
CA ASP A 30 -21.91 8.82 -14.30
C ASP A 30 -21.32 9.60 -15.48
N PHE A 31 -22.22 10.20 -16.25
CA PHE A 31 -21.85 11.00 -17.42
C PHE A 31 -20.95 12.20 -17.04
N PHE A 32 -21.19 12.84 -15.89
CA PHE A 32 -20.41 14.00 -15.46
C PHE A 32 -18.98 13.62 -15.14
N MET A 33 -18.76 12.57 -14.36
CA MET A 33 -17.41 12.08 -14.04
C MET A 33 -16.69 11.53 -15.27
N ALA A 34 -17.40 10.84 -16.15
CA ALA A 34 -16.84 10.36 -17.42
C ALA A 34 -16.43 11.52 -18.34
N ALA A 35 -17.27 12.54 -18.48
CA ALA A 35 -16.97 13.74 -19.25
C ALA A 35 -15.83 14.56 -18.64
N ALA A 36 -15.79 14.72 -17.32
CA ALA A 36 -14.72 15.42 -16.61
C ALA A 36 -13.38 14.72 -16.80
N SER A 37 -13.33 13.39 -16.67
CA SER A 37 -12.12 12.60 -16.90
C SER A 37 -11.65 12.69 -18.35
N LEU A 38 -12.55 12.62 -19.32
CA LEU A 38 -12.23 12.78 -20.73
C LEU A 38 -11.69 14.17 -21.03
N CYS A 39 -12.34 15.21 -20.49
CA CYS A 39 -11.91 16.61 -20.64
C CYS A 39 -10.51 16.83 -20.05
N PHE A 40 -10.24 16.29 -18.86
CA PHE A 40 -8.93 16.36 -18.22
C PHE A 40 -7.83 15.70 -19.07
N VAL A 41 -8.10 14.50 -19.62
CA VAL A 41 -7.15 13.81 -20.51
C VAL A 41 -6.93 14.61 -21.80
N LEU A 42 -8.00 15.10 -22.44
CA LEU A 42 -7.88 15.92 -23.64
C LEU A 42 -7.09 17.21 -23.39
N LEU A 43 -7.37 17.92 -22.31
CA LEU A 43 -6.64 19.12 -21.91
C LEU A 43 -5.15 18.82 -21.67
N SER A 44 -4.83 17.73 -20.97
CA SER A 44 -3.44 17.34 -20.73
C SER A 44 -2.70 17.01 -22.03
N VAL A 45 -3.34 16.26 -22.96
CA VAL A 45 -2.78 15.94 -24.28
C VAL A 45 -2.60 17.22 -25.12
N LEU A 46 -3.57 18.12 -25.14
CA LEU A 46 -3.48 19.40 -25.85
C LEU A 46 -2.35 20.28 -25.30
N LEU A 47 -2.23 20.35 -23.98
CA LEU A 47 -1.16 21.12 -23.31
C LEU A 47 0.22 20.58 -23.64
N VAL A 48 0.42 19.26 -23.55
CA VAL A 48 1.68 18.60 -23.92
C VAL A 48 1.99 18.80 -25.41
N SER A 49 0.98 18.64 -26.28
CA SER A 49 1.12 18.85 -27.74
C SER A 49 1.46 20.29 -28.05
N PHE A 50 0.84 21.26 -27.38
CA PHE A 50 1.13 22.68 -27.55
C PHE A 50 2.57 23.03 -27.12
N ILE A 51 3.03 22.49 -25.96
CA ILE A 51 4.43 22.66 -25.53
C ILE A 51 5.41 22.04 -26.53
N ALA A 52 5.08 20.87 -27.07
CA ALA A 52 5.88 20.20 -28.09
C ALA A 52 5.91 20.99 -29.40
N ALA A 53 4.77 21.53 -29.85
CA ALA A 53 4.63 22.33 -31.06
C ALA A 53 5.42 23.65 -30.97
N ARG A 54 5.42 24.31 -29.80
CA ARG A 54 6.26 25.50 -29.56
C ARG A 54 7.76 25.27 -29.81
N ARG A 55 8.24 24.04 -29.69
CA ARG A 55 9.64 23.70 -30.00
C ARG A 55 9.89 23.65 -31.51
N ILE A 56 8.87 23.32 -32.32
CA ILE A 56 8.95 23.26 -33.79
C ILE A 56 9.10 24.67 -34.35
N TYR A 57 8.43 25.67 -33.74
CA TYR A 57 8.57 27.07 -34.15
C TYR A 57 9.99 27.64 -34.04
N LYS A 58 10.84 27.00 -33.23
CA LYS A 58 12.26 27.38 -33.07
C LYS A 58 13.21 26.67 -34.05
N LEU A 59 12.69 25.83 -34.94
CA LEU A 59 13.50 25.13 -35.95
C LEU A 59 13.60 26.03 -37.21
N HIS A 60 14.81 26.39 -37.61
CA HIS A 60 15.06 27.10 -38.85
C HIS A 60 14.58 26.25 -40.04
N PRO A 61 13.82 26.83 -41.01
CA PRO A 61 13.31 26.11 -42.18
C PRO A 61 14.39 25.41 -43.00
N LEU A 62 15.60 25.99 -43.07
CA LEU A 62 16.76 25.43 -43.74
C LEU A 62 17.23 24.07 -43.17
N ILE A 63 17.06 23.84 -41.85
CA ILE A 63 17.44 22.59 -41.21
C ILE A 63 16.41 21.50 -41.52
N ALA A 64 15.13 21.87 -41.65
CA ALA A 64 14.06 20.97 -42.03
C ALA A 64 14.18 20.51 -43.50
N LEU A 65 14.58 21.42 -44.42
CA LEU A 65 14.78 21.11 -45.84
C LEU A 65 16.04 20.26 -46.15
N ARG A 66 17.06 20.31 -45.30
CA ARG A 66 18.28 19.48 -45.40
C ARG A 66 18.14 18.07 -44.83
N GLY A 67 16.95 17.58 -44.67
CA GLY A 67 16.72 16.17 -44.20
C GLY A 67 17.22 15.89 -42.81
N GLY A 68 17.31 16.95 -41.96
CA GLY A 68 17.73 16.76 -40.57
C GLY A 68 19.13 16.19 -40.42
N LEU A 69 20.08 16.67 -41.23
CA LEU A 69 21.51 16.34 -41.07
C LEU A 69 21.87 16.59 -39.59
N GLU A 70 21.94 15.51 -38.83
CA GLU A 70 22.50 15.57 -37.48
C GLU A 70 23.91 16.10 -37.61
N THR A 71 24.09 17.38 -37.28
CA THR A 71 25.41 17.94 -37.09
C THR A 71 26.08 17.09 -36.03
N HIS A 72 27.11 16.35 -36.43
CA HIS A 72 27.91 15.57 -35.50
C HIS A 72 28.32 16.48 -34.35
N SER A 73 27.76 16.19 -33.18
CA SER A 73 28.11 16.89 -31.97
C SER A 73 29.52 16.46 -31.57
N PHE A 74 30.53 17.25 -31.87
CA PHE A 74 31.92 17.09 -31.40
C PHE A 74 32.06 17.29 -29.88
N LYS A 75 31.06 16.90 -29.10
CA LYS A 75 31.12 16.91 -27.63
C LYS A 75 32.11 15.83 -27.15
N LYS A 76 32.91 16.23 -26.17
CA LYS A 76 33.91 15.39 -25.49
C LYS A 76 33.42 13.96 -25.28
N ASN A 77 34.11 12.99 -25.86
CA ASN A 77 33.77 11.56 -25.70
C ASN A 77 33.95 11.16 -24.24
N ARG A 78 32.86 10.97 -23.53
CA ARG A 78 32.87 10.67 -22.06
C ARG A 78 33.21 9.21 -21.78
N ILE A 79 33.04 8.31 -22.72
CA ILE A 79 33.34 6.89 -22.62
C ILE A 79 34.20 6.50 -23.82
N PRO A 80 35.55 6.64 -23.71
CA PRO A 80 36.45 6.18 -24.75
C PRO A 80 36.48 4.65 -24.76
N LEU A 81 36.15 4.05 -25.89
CA LEU A 81 36.09 2.59 -26.07
C LEU A 81 37.46 1.89 -25.84
N GLU A 82 38.55 2.63 -26.14
CA GLU A 82 39.94 2.13 -26.01
C GLU A 82 40.39 1.94 -24.56
N LYS A 83 39.78 2.65 -23.60
CA LYS A 83 40.16 2.61 -22.16
C LYS A 83 39.14 1.91 -21.27
N SER A 84 38.05 1.38 -21.85
CA SER A 84 36.96 0.81 -21.08
C SER A 84 37.00 -0.72 -21.10
N HIS A 85 36.88 -1.36 -19.95
CA HIS A 85 36.79 -2.81 -19.79
C HIS A 85 35.35 -3.28 -19.84
N GLY A 86 35.04 -4.29 -20.66
CA GLY A 86 33.69 -4.87 -20.81
C GLY A 86 33.40 -5.36 -22.21
N THR A 87 32.25 -6.01 -22.42
CA THR A 87 31.82 -6.43 -23.75
C THR A 87 31.47 -5.21 -24.61
N LEU A 88 31.87 -5.23 -25.89
CA LEU A 88 31.61 -4.14 -26.83
C LEU A 88 30.15 -3.69 -26.84
N SER A 89 29.24 -4.66 -26.79
CA SER A 89 27.80 -4.39 -26.76
C SER A 89 27.36 -3.58 -25.53
N PHE A 90 27.93 -3.86 -24.36
CA PHE A 90 27.63 -3.13 -23.11
C PHE A 90 28.20 -1.71 -23.16
N LEU A 91 29.43 -1.54 -23.64
CA LEU A 91 30.08 -0.23 -23.76
C LEU A 91 29.36 0.68 -24.75
N LEU A 92 28.89 0.14 -25.88
CA LEU A 92 28.08 0.85 -26.85
C LEU A 92 26.72 1.24 -26.26
N ALA A 93 26.09 0.37 -25.47
CA ALA A 93 24.87 0.66 -24.74
C ALA A 93 25.03 1.84 -23.77
N MET A 94 26.07 1.82 -22.94
CA MET A 94 26.37 2.91 -22.01
C MET A 94 26.66 4.24 -22.72
N LYS A 95 27.41 4.20 -23.82
CA LYS A 95 27.67 5.39 -24.63
C LYS A 95 26.39 5.99 -25.20
N GLN A 96 25.47 5.14 -25.67
CA GLN A 96 24.19 5.56 -26.22
C GLN A 96 23.27 6.15 -25.15
N LEU A 97 23.28 5.60 -23.94
CA LEU A 97 22.55 6.16 -22.79
C LEU A 97 23.02 7.58 -22.46
N VAL A 98 24.35 7.80 -22.46
CA VAL A 98 24.93 9.12 -22.19
C VAL A 98 24.60 10.13 -23.30
N GLN A 99 24.42 9.68 -24.54
CA GLN A 99 23.99 10.52 -25.65
C GLN A 99 22.51 10.93 -25.56
N ASN A 100 21.63 10.02 -25.16
CA ASN A 100 20.17 10.22 -25.11
C ASN A 100 19.63 10.42 -23.67
N LYS A 101 20.32 11.21 -22.86
CA LYS A 101 20.03 11.41 -21.43
C LYS A 101 18.56 11.71 -21.11
N LYS A 102 17.90 12.57 -21.90
CA LYS A 102 16.49 12.95 -21.65
C LYS A 102 15.55 11.76 -21.82
N GLN A 103 15.77 10.95 -22.85
CA GLN A 103 14.96 9.75 -23.10
C GLN A 103 15.24 8.69 -22.04
N ALA A 104 16.51 8.44 -21.70
CA ALA A 104 16.90 7.52 -20.65
C ALA A 104 16.29 7.91 -19.29
N PHE A 105 16.37 9.19 -18.92
CA PHE A 105 15.76 9.71 -17.69
C PHE A 105 14.24 9.47 -17.64
N MET A 106 13.53 9.77 -18.74
CA MET A 106 12.09 9.55 -18.81
C MET A 106 11.74 8.06 -18.62
N ILE A 107 12.48 7.15 -19.24
CA ILE A 107 12.29 5.70 -19.08
C ILE A 107 12.54 5.29 -17.63
N VAL A 108 13.64 5.76 -17.00
CA VAL A 108 13.95 5.49 -15.60
C VAL A 108 12.80 5.92 -14.71
N VAL A 109 12.27 7.14 -14.88
CA VAL A 109 11.16 7.65 -14.06
C VAL A 109 9.90 6.81 -14.22
N ILE A 110 9.53 6.45 -15.47
CA ILE A 110 8.34 5.64 -15.72
C ILE A 110 8.51 4.23 -15.11
N ILE A 111 9.64 3.57 -15.36
CA ILE A 111 9.91 2.23 -14.83
C ILE A 111 10.01 2.26 -13.31
N ALA A 112 10.60 3.30 -12.72
CA ALA A 112 10.68 3.46 -11.27
C ALA A 112 9.28 3.61 -10.65
N PHE A 113 8.41 4.43 -11.25
CA PHE A 113 7.04 4.59 -10.77
C PHE A 113 6.24 3.29 -10.87
N VAL A 114 6.34 2.58 -12.00
CA VAL A 114 5.66 1.30 -12.23
C VAL A 114 6.20 0.23 -11.28
N SER A 115 7.50 0.17 -11.04
CA SER A 115 8.09 -0.75 -10.07
C SER A 115 7.67 -0.43 -8.64
N PHE A 116 7.65 0.86 -8.28
CA PHE A 116 7.15 1.33 -6.99
C PHE A 116 5.71 0.86 -6.74
N THR A 117 4.79 1.12 -7.68
CA THR A 117 3.37 0.75 -7.54
C THR A 117 3.18 -0.76 -7.47
N SER A 118 3.97 -1.54 -8.22
CA SER A 118 3.91 -3.01 -8.18
C SER A 118 4.39 -3.57 -6.84
N VAL A 119 5.50 -3.05 -6.30
CA VAL A 119 6.01 -3.45 -4.98
C VAL A 119 5.04 -3.04 -3.88
N ALA A 120 4.49 -1.83 -3.94
CA ALA A 120 3.48 -1.37 -2.99
C ALA A 120 2.22 -2.24 -3.03
N GLY A 121 1.69 -2.54 -4.23
CA GLY A 121 0.51 -3.39 -4.39
C GLY A 121 0.69 -4.80 -3.84
N ILE A 122 1.84 -5.43 -4.13
CA ILE A 122 2.16 -6.76 -3.59
C ILE A 122 2.36 -6.72 -2.07
N SER A 123 2.99 -5.67 -1.53
CA SER A 123 3.18 -5.54 -0.09
C SER A 123 1.87 -5.32 0.66
N ILE A 124 0.93 -4.56 0.10
CA ILE A 124 -0.41 -4.41 0.65
C ILE A 124 -1.14 -5.75 0.63
N TYR A 125 -1.13 -6.47 -0.50
CA TYR A 125 -1.71 -7.81 -0.59
C TYR A 125 -1.13 -8.76 0.45
N TYR A 126 0.19 -8.75 0.67
CA TYR A 126 0.83 -9.58 1.67
C TYR A 126 0.29 -9.31 3.09
N ASN A 127 0.14 -8.03 3.46
CA ASN A 127 -0.32 -7.63 4.80
C ASN A 127 -1.83 -7.80 5.01
N VAL A 128 -2.62 -7.88 3.94
CA VAL A 128 -4.07 -8.06 4.05
C VAL A 128 -4.47 -9.52 3.83
N GLY A 129 -3.85 -10.18 2.84
CA GLY A 129 -4.29 -11.49 2.39
C GLY A 129 -3.42 -12.66 2.87
N VAL A 130 -2.14 -12.41 3.23
CA VAL A 130 -1.22 -13.49 3.61
C VAL A 130 -0.89 -13.47 5.10
N LYS A 131 -0.66 -12.30 5.68
CA LYS A 131 -0.38 -12.08 7.10
C LYS A 131 -1.15 -10.88 7.64
N PRO A 132 -2.44 -11.03 7.90
CA PRO A 132 -3.29 -9.93 8.34
C PRO A 132 -3.07 -9.50 9.79
N ASP A 133 -2.33 -10.26 10.60
CA ASP A 133 -2.18 -10.04 12.04
C ASP A 133 -1.76 -8.61 12.42
N VAL A 134 -0.77 -8.06 11.70
CA VAL A 134 -0.27 -6.70 11.97
C VAL A 134 -1.34 -5.66 11.65
N LEU A 135 -2.02 -5.81 10.51
CA LEU A 135 -3.09 -4.88 10.13
C LEU A 135 -4.31 -5.04 11.06
N ALA A 136 -4.64 -6.27 11.46
CA ALA A 136 -5.69 -6.54 12.44
C ALA A 136 -5.41 -5.85 13.77
N SER A 137 -4.18 -5.92 14.28
CA SER A 137 -3.80 -5.23 15.53
C SER A 137 -3.86 -3.70 15.42
N ILE A 138 -3.59 -3.12 14.26
CA ILE A 138 -3.73 -1.68 14.01
C ILE A 138 -5.21 -1.26 14.00
N ILE A 139 -6.10 -2.12 13.50
CA ILE A 139 -7.54 -1.84 13.39
C ILE A 139 -8.24 -2.05 14.73
N SER A 140 -8.04 -3.20 15.36
CA SER A 140 -8.75 -3.60 16.60
C SER A 140 -8.03 -3.19 17.89
N GLY A 141 -6.75 -2.83 17.81
CA GLY A 141 -5.93 -2.45 18.95
C GLY A 141 -5.47 -3.65 19.78
N GLU A 142 -6.37 -4.51 20.17
CA GLU A 142 -6.10 -5.70 20.98
C GLU A 142 -6.63 -6.95 20.26
N LYS A 143 -5.91 -8.07 20.36
CA LYS A 143 -6.25 -9.32 19.68
C LYS A 143 -6.21 -10.49 20.69
N PRO A 144 -7.23 -10.67 21.56
CA PRO A 144 -7.33 -11.86 22.37
C PRO A 144 -7.65 -13.09 21.51
N ASP A 145 -7.38 -14.29 22.02
CA ASP A 145 -7.78 -15.55 21.37
C ASP A 145 -9.29 -15.78 21.49
N VAL A 146 -9.85 -15.48 22.66
CA VAL A 146 -11.28 -15.68 22.96
C VAL A 146 -11.87 -14.44 23.61
N GLY A 147 -13.05 -14.03 23.12
CA GLY A 147 -13.91 -13.04 23.75
C GLY A 147 -15.13 -13.70 24.39
N LEU A 148 -15.34 -13.49 25.68
CA LEU A 148 -16.55 -13.94 26.40
C LEU A 148 -17.38 -12.73 26.77
N VAL A 149 -18.71 -12.85 26.65
CA VAL A 149 -19.67 -11.86 27.16
C VAL A 149 -20.58 -12.52 28.15
N LEU A 150 -20.63 -12.02 29.37
CA LEU A 150 -21.47 -12.56 30.45
C LEU A 150 -22.89 -12.01 30.31
N LYS A 151 -23.87 -12.83 30.85
CA LYS A 151 -25.27 -12.39 31.02
C LYS A 151 -25.42 -11.47 32.22
N ASN A 152 -24.68 -11.74 33.28
CA ASN A 152 -24.69 -11.00 34.52
C ASN A 152 -23.29 -10.42 34.80
N ARG A 153 -23.20 -9.13 34.93
CA ARG A 153 -21.93 -8.38 35.13
C ARG A 153 -21.28 -8.68 36.47
N SER A 154 -22.10 -8.91 37.54
CA SER A 154 -21.59 -9.15 38.89
C SER A 154 -20.72 -10.42 39.02
N ASP A 155 -20.76 -11.31 38.05
CA ASP A 155 -20.03 -12.57 38.09
C ASP A 155 -18.64 -12.49 37.46
N THR A 156 -18.28 -11.33 36.87
CA THR A 156 -17.08 -11.19 36.02
C THR A 156 -15.78 -11.49 36.75
N GLU A 157 -15.59 -10.98 37.97
CA GLU A 157 -14.36 -11.19 38.75
C GLU A 157 -14.16 -12.67 39.11
N ASP A 158 -15.25 -13.35 39.50
CA ASP A 158 -15.18 -14.77 39.89
C ASP A 158 -14.96 -15.67 38.67
N VAL A 159 -15.55 -15.28 37.52
CA VAL A 159 -15.30 -15.98 36.24
C VAL A 159 -13.85 -15.82 35.83
N ILE A 160 -13.28 -14.61 35.90
CA ILE A 160 -11.86 -14.36 35.57
C ILE A 160 -10.95 -15.21 36.44
N LYS A 161 -11.19 -15.30 37.75
CA LYS A 161 -10.40 -16.16 38.67
C LYS A 161 -10.44 -17.61 38.25
N ARG A 162 -11.63 -18.18 38.00
CA ARG A 162 -11.78 -19.58 37.56
C ARG A 162 -11.12 -19.84 36.20
N LEU A 163 -11.17 -18.87 35.29
CA LEU A 163 -10.50 -18.98 34.00
C LEU A 163 -8.97 -19.02 34.14
N LEU A 164 -8.42 -18.21 35.04
CA LEU A 164 -6.96 -18.17 35.31
C LEU A 164 -6.43 -19.44 35.98
N GLU A 165 -7.30 -20.27 36.63
CA GLU A 165 -6.92 -21.58 37.19
C GLU A 165 -6.74 -22.64 36.08
N ARG A 166 -7.23 -22.42 34.86
CA ARG A 166 -7.10 -23.36 33.74
C ARG A 166 -5.70 -23.29 33.15
N LYS A 167 -5.11 -24.44 32.88
CA LYS A 167 -3.74 -24.57 32.34
C LYS A 167 -3.59 -23.95 30.94
N GLU A 168 -4.67 -23.94 30.17
CA GLU A 168 -4.72 -23.42 28.82
C GLU A 168 -4.76 -21.88 28.78
N VAL A 169 -5.12 -21.23 29.90
CA VAL A 169 -5.28 -19.78 29.97
C VAL A 169 -4.01 -19.13 30.48
N ARG A 170 -3.46 -18.26 29.67
CA ARG A 170 -2.26 -17.47 29.99
C ARG A 170 -2.63 -16.14 30.64
N LYS A 171 -3.67 -15.48 30.15
CA LYS A 171 -4.23 -14.21 30.68
C LYS A 171 -5.74 -14.20 30.52
N ALA A 172 -6.43 -13.59 31.47
CA ALA A 172 -7.86 -13.27 31.37
C ALA A 172 -8.11 -11.97 32.12
N PHE A 173 -8.77 -11.01 31.49
CA PHE A 173 -9.09 -9.71 32.11
C PHE A 173 -10.33 -9.08 31.46
N GLY A 174 -10.97 -8.19 32.23
CA GLY A 174 -12.08 -7.39 31.71
C GLY A 174 -11.59 -6.30 30.76
N TYR A 175 -12.19 -6.26 29.56
CA TYR A 175 -11.92 -5.24 28.56
C TYR A 175 -13.22 -4.87 27.85
N GLN A 176 -13.57 -3.60 27.86
CA GLN A 176 -14.85 -3.17 27.34
C GLN A 176 -14.83 -1.78 26.73
N ASP A 177 -15.65 -1.58 25.72
CA ASP A 177 -15.87 -0.29 25.08
C ASP A 177 -17.09 0.38 25.72
N VAL A 178 -16.94 1.63 26.13
CA VAL A 178 -18.00 2.47 26.71
C VAL A 178 -18.04 3.80 25.97
N THR A 179 -19.22 4.25 25.56
CA THR A 179 -19.36 5.59 24.98
C THR A 179 -19.46 6.61 26.09
N LEU A 180 -18.53 7.55 26.12
CA LEU A 180 -18.45 8.66 27.05
C LEU A 180 -18.43 9.98 26.25
N ARG A 181 -18.66 11.10 26.92
CA ARG A 181 -18.56 12.42 26.31
C ARG A 181 -17.31 13.14 26.84
N THR A 182 -16.44 13.52 25.92
CA THR A 182 -15.13 14.13 26.25
C THR A 182 -15.08 15.54 25.65
N ASP A 183 -15.05 16.58 26.50
CA ASP A 183 -15.16 17.98 26.08
C ASP A 183 -16.23 18.17 24.99
N GLU A 184 -17.43 17.60 25.21
CA GLU A 184 -18.58 17.62 24.30
C GLU A 184 -18.49 16.76 23.03
N VAL A 185 -17.43 15.97 22.84
CA VAL A 185 -17.28 15.00 21.75
C VAL A 185 -17.65 13.60 22.25
N ASP A 186 -18.56 12.92 21.55
CA ASP A 186 -18.88 11.51 21.84
C ASP A 186 -17.66 10.66 21.50
N THR A 187 -17.13 9.97 22.51
CA THR A 187 -15.84 9.28 22.48
C THR A 187 -16.04 7.83 22.87
N LEU A 188 -15.43 6.92 22.11
CA LEU A 188 -15.36 5.51 22.48
C LEU A 188 -14.19 5.29 23.46
N ALA A 189 -14.52 5.00 24.71
CA ALA A 189 -13.54 4.72 25.76
C ALA A 189 -13.32 3.20 25.88
N ASN A 190 -12.07 2.77 25.75
CA ASN A 190 -11.66 1.39 26.01
C ASN A 190 -11.22 1.30 27.48
N ILE A 191 -11.88 0.46 28.24
CA ILE A 191 -11.76 0.36 29.69
C ILE A 191 -11.15 -0.98 30.06
N THR A 192 -10.10 -0.96 30.88
CA THR A 192 -9.52 -2.14 31.55
C THR A 192 -8.95 -1.74 32.91
N LYS A 193 -8.70 -2.72 33.79
CA LYS A 193 -8.06 -2.46 35.09
C LYS A 193 -6.58 -2.13 34.94
N ASP A 194 -5.90 -2.84 34.06
CA ASP A 194 -4.45 -2.73 33.91
C ASP A 194 -4.04 -2.84 32.42
N PHE A 195 -3.61 -1.73 31.85
CA PHE A 195 -3.13 -1.65 30.47
C PHE A 195 -1.80 -2.40 30.22
N SER A 196 -1.07 -2.81 31.28
CA SER A 196 0.15 -3.61 31.12
C SER A 196 -0.14 -5.05 30.67
N GLN A 197 -1.38 -5.52 30.80
CA GLN A 197 -1.81 -6.83 30.36
C GLN A 197 -2.04 -6.92 28.86
N LEU A 198 -2.22 -5.80 28.18
CA LEU A 198 -2.44 -5.75 26.74
C LEU A 198 -1.20 -6.24 25.97
N GLU A 199 -1.44 -6.95 24.87
CA GLU A 199 -0.40 -7.40 23.93
C GLU A 199 -0.29 -6.50 22.69
N GLY A 200 -1.38 -5.84 22.36
CA GLY A 200 -1.41 -4.83 21.32
C GLY A 200 -0.73 -3.52 21.75
N ASN A 201 0.07 -2.94 20.87
CA ASN A 201 0.68 -1.63 21.12
C ASN A 201 -0.11 -0.54 20.38
N MET A 202 -1.04 0.07 21.09
CA MET A 202 -1.84 1.19 20.57
C MET A 202 -1.17 2.56 20.81
N LEU A 203 -0.17 2.63 21.69
CA LEU A 203 0.45 3.88 22.11
C LEU A 203 1.23 4.53 20.96
N TYR A 204 0.96 5.81 20.70
CA TYR A 204 1.69 6.61 19.73
C TYR A 204 2.79 7.46 20.41
N ASP A 205 2.42 8.15 21.52
CA ASP A 205 3.33 8.97 22.31
C ASP A 205 2.90 9.00 23.78
N GLY A 206 3.86 9.24 24.70
CA GLY A 206 3.60 9.24 26.13
C GLY A 206 3.49 7.84 26.75
N ARG A 207 2.47 7.61 27.60
CA ARG A 207 2.25 6.34 28.30
C ARG A 207 0.77 6.02 28.47
N TYR A 208 0.46 4.77 28.71
CA TYR A 208 -0.89 4.33 29.11
C TYR A 208 -1.30 4.93 30.47
N PRO A 209 -2.63 5.12 30.70
CA PRO A 209 -3.13 5.56 32.00
C PRO A 209 -2.85 4.50 33.07
N LYS A 210 -2.38 4.94 34.24
CA LYS A 210 -2.09 4.07 35.41
C LYS A 210 -2.96 4.42 36.61
N HIS A 211 -3.33 5.69 36.73
CA HIS A 211 -4.11 6.18 37.87
C HIS A 211 -5.54 6.51 37.45
N SER A 212 -6.45 6.54 38.40
CA SER A 212 -7.89 6.76 38.17
C SER A 212 -8.22 8.16 37.62
N ASN A 213 -7.31 9.12 37.69
CA ASN A 213 -7.47 10.45 37.11
C ASN A 213 -6.73 10.65 35.79
N GLU A 214 -6.31 9.57 35.10
CA GLU A 214 -5.52 9.62 33.89
C GLU A 214 -6.27 9.03 32.70
N VAL A 215 -6.01 9.58 31.51
CA VAL A 215 -6.51 9.09 30.22
C VAL A 215 -5.43 9.15 29.15
N THR A 216 -5.56 8.31 28.13
CA THR A 216 -4.80 8.40 26.88
C THR A 216 -5.79 8.66 25.75
N LEU A 217 -5.57 9.73 24.95
CA LEU A 217 -6.49 10.12 23.89
C LEU A 217 -6.08 9.53 22.54
N GLY A 218 -7.06 9.20 21.71
CA GLY A 218 -6.83 8.97 20.29
C GLY A 218 -6.26 10.22 19.61
N VAL A 219 -5.36 10.03 18.65
CA VAL A 219 -4.67 11.18 18.00
C VAL A 219 -5.66 12.15 17.38
N ASN A 220 -6.73 11.65 16.73
CA ASN A 220 -7.73 12.53 16.12
C ASN A 220 -8.58 13.24 17.18
N LEU A 221 -8.88 12.59 18.30
CA LEU A 221 -9.58 13.24 19.41
C LEU A 221 -8.74 14.38 20.00
N ALA A 222 -7.45 14.13 20.25
CA ALA A 222 -6.51 15.14 20.74
C ALA A 222 -6.41 16.34 19.77
N ASP A 223 -6.35 16.07 18.46
CA ASP A 223 -6.32 17.10 17.42
C ASP A 223 -7.62 17.93 17.40
N VAL A 224 -8.81 17.29 17.49
CA VAL A 224 -10.11 17.95 17.51
C VAL A 224 -10.29 18.83 18.72
N LEU A 225 -9.84 18.36 19.90
CA LEU A 225 -9.91 19.10 21.16
C LEU A 225 -8.80 20.17 21.29
N GLY A 226 -7.76 20.11 20.45
CA GLY A 226 -6.58 20.98 20.57
C GLY A 226 -5.76 20.73 21.82
N LYS A 227 -5.86 19.52 22.42
CA LYS A 227 -5.21 19.13 23.67
C LYS A 227 -3.92 18.34 23.43
N LYS A 228 -3.01 18.41 24.39
CA LYS A 228 -1.70 17.73 24.37
C LYS A 228 -1.47 16.92 25.64
N ILE A 229 -0.46 16.07 25.61
CA ILE A 229 -0.01 15.35 26.80
C ILE A 229 0.36 16.37 27.89
N GLY A 230 -0.17 16.17 29.10
CA GLY A 230 -0.04 17.06 30.24
C GLY A 230 -1.21 18.02 30.45
N ASP A 231 -2.09 18.19 29.45
CA ASP A 231 -3.33 18.95 29.63
C ASP A 231 -4.39 18.07 30.33
N THR A 232 -5.49 18.73 30.76
CA THR A 232 -6.68 18.04 31.28
C THR A 232 -7.83 18.06 30.28
N VAL A 233 -8.71 17.07 30.39
CA VAL A 233 -9.91 16.93 29.58
C VAL A 233 -11.10 16.56 30.47
N ALA A 234 -12.25 17.20 30.26
CA ALA A 234 -13.47 16.90 30.99
C ALA A 234 -14.16 15.66 30.37
N VAL A 235 -14.37 14.62 31.16
CA VAL A 235 -15.11 13.43 30.75
C VAL A 235 -16.43 13.37 31.50
N THR A 236 -17.51 13.20 30.73
CA THR A 236 -18.88 13.21 31.24
C THR A 236 -19.57 11.88 30.95
N GLN A 237 -20.27 11.37 31.97
CA GLN A 237 -21.19 10.26 31.85
C GLN A 237 -22.47 10.58 32.61
N GLY A 238 -23.60 10.63 31.90
CA GLY A 238 -24.86 11.10 32.49
C GLY A 238 -24.78 12.52 33.03
N SER A 239 -24.94 12.72 34.34
CA SER A 239 -24.82 14.01 35.02
C SER A 239 -23.46 14.24 35.69
N GLN A 240 -22.55 13.27 35.65
CA GLN A 240 -21.25 13.35 36.30
C GLN A 240 -20.20 13.81 35.29
N THR A 241 -19.42 14.86 35.65
CA THR A 241 -18.30 15.35 34.87
C THR A 241 -17.07 15.43 35.75
N LYS A 242 -15.94 14.96 35.27
CA LYS A 242 -14.64 15.02 35.97
C LYS A 242 -13.52 15.35 35.02
N GLU A 243 -12.48 16.00 35.54
CA GLU A 243 -11.25 16.32 34.81
C GLU A 243 -10.26 15.16 34.90
N PHE A 244 -9.69 14.78 33.78
CA PHE A 244 -8.67 13.73 33.67
C PHE A 244 -7.39 14.27 33.01
N LEU A 245 -6.24 13.85 33.51
CA LEU A 245 -4.93 14.20 32.98
C LEU A 245 -4.63 13.34 31.73
N ILE A 246 -4.23 13.98 30.65
CA ILE A 246 -3.80 13.30 29.42
C ILE A 246 -2.35 12.83 29.59
N THR A 247 -2.11 11.52 29.64
CA THR A 247 -0.80 10.92 29.85
C THR A 247 -0.15 10.41 28.56
N GLY A 248 -0.91 10.30 27.50
CA GLY A 248 -0.41 9.83 26.22
C GLY A 248 -1.40 10.06 25.09
N THR A 249 -0.94 9.78 23.88
CA THR A 249 -1.79 9.69 22.70
C THR A 249 -1.68 8.30 22.09
N MET A 250 -2.77 7.78 21.57
CA MET A 250 -2.84 6.47 20.94
C MET A 250 -3.34 6.54 19.51
N GLN A 251 -3.03 5.51 18.75
CA GLN A 251 -3.53 5.32 17.41
C GLN A 251 -4.37 4.04 17.36
N LEU A 252 -5.61 4.18 16.94
CA LEU A 252 -6.56 3.08 16.80
C LEU A 252 -7.55 3.44 15.69
N MET A 253 -7.76 2.54 14.72
CA MET A 253 -8.64 2.79 13.60
C MET A 253 -10.13 2.71 13.99
N ASN A 254 -10.44 1.87 14.97
CA ASN A 254 -11.78 1.80 15.55
C ASN A 254 -12.20 3.18 16.07
N GLY A 255 -13.42 3.63 15.77
CA GLY A 255 -13.87 4.98 16.11
C GLY A 255 -13.14 6.12 15.38
N TYR A 256 -12.43 5.83 14.28
CA TYR A 256 -11.70 6.85 13.49
C TYR A 256 -10.69 7.68 14.30
N GLY A 257 -10.11 7.09 15.36
CA GLY A 257 -9.21 7.81 16.26
C GLY A 257 -9.92 8.79 17.22
N ILE A 258 -11.26 8.78 17.27
CA ILE A 258 -12.09 9.49 18.27
C ILE A 258 -12.37 8.51 19.42
N ASN A 259 -11.31 8.15 20.11
CA ASN A 259 -11.34 7.16 21.18
C ASN A 259 -10.40 7.56 22.32
N MET A 260 -10.54 6.92 23.47
CA MET A 260 -9.63 7.09 24.60
C MET A 260 -9.43 5.79 25.36
N LEU A 261 -8.37 5.71 26.13
CA LEU A 261 -8.12 4.68 27.12
C LEU A 261 -8.31 5.26 28.50
N MET A 262 -9.03 4.57 29.34
CA MET A 262 -9.28 4.96 30.72
C MET A 262 -9.21 3.72 31.63
N THR A 263 -8.65 3.87 32.81
CA THR A 263 -8.65 2.77 33.79
C THR A 263 -10.07 2.50 34.30
N TYR A 264 -10.34 1.28 34.72
CA TYR A 264 -11.60 0.91 35.37
C TYR A 264 -11.92 1.81 36.58
N ASP A 265 -10.90 2.06 37.45
CA ASP A 265 -11.06 2.95 38.58
C ASP A 265 -11.36 4.40 38.18
N GLY A 266 -10.85 4.82 37.01
CA GLY A 266 -11.20 6.12 36.41
C GLY A 266 -12.65 6.21 36.00
N LEU A 267 -13.18 5.15 35.38
CA LEU A 267 -14.59 5.08 35.01
C LEU A 267 -15.50 5.11 36.24
N LEU A 268 -15.14 4.44 37.32
CA LEU A 268 -15.93 4.42 38.56
C LEU A 268 -16.07 5.80 39.21
N ILE A 269 -15.18 6.76 38.92
CA ILE A 269 -15.31 8.17 39.41
C ILE A 269 -16.53 8.87 38.79
N ILE A 270 -16.91 8.50 37.54
CA ILE A 270 -18.01 9.11 36.81
C ILE A 270 -19.22 8.18 36.66
N GLN A 271 -19.04 6.88 36.92
CA GLN A 271 -20.10 5.87 36.87
C GLN A 271 -19.86 4.80 37.97
N ASN A 272 -20.37 5.05 39.17
CA ASN A 272 -20.05 4.25 40.37
C ASN A 272 -20.48 2.78 40.30
N ASP A 273 -21.51 2.42 39.52
CA ASP A 273 -22.11 1.05 39.48
C ASP A 273 -21.69 0.31 38.21
N TYR A 274 -20.50 0.62 37.65
CA TYR A 274 -20.07 -0.05 36.45
C TYR A 274 -19.39 -1.38 36.75
N GLU A 275 -19.78 -2.43 36.01
CA GLU A 275 -19.16 -3.74 36.03
C GLU A 275 -18.92 -4.22 34.61
N PHE A 276 -17.81 -4.95 34.38
CA PHE A 276 -17.52 -5.55 33.09
C PHE A 276 -18.53 -6.66 32.78
N ASP A 277 -18.90 -6.78 31.50
CA ASP A 277 -19.57 -7.97 30.97
C ASP A 277 -18.74 -8.72 29.92
N ARG A 278 -17.62 -8.12 29.50
CA ARG A 278 -16.73 -8.72 28.50
C ARG A 278 -15.38 -9.09 29.12
N ILE A 279 -14.95 -10.32 28.82
CA ILE A 279 -13.66 -10.86 29.23
C ILE A 279 -12.85 -11.20 27.98
N TYR A 280 -11.62 -10.72 27.93
CA TYR A 280 -10.62 -11.10 26.94
C TYR A 280 -9.70 -12.18 27.52
N ILE A 281 -9.47 -13.24 26.72
CA ILE A 281 -8.68 -14.40 27.12
C ILE A 281 -7.58 -14.63 26.09
N TYR A 282 -6.37 -14.80 26.61
CA TYR A 282 -5.21 -15.27 25.87
C TYR A 282 -4.86 -16.67 26.31
N LEU A 283 -4.78 -17.57 25.36
CA LEU A 283 -4.43 -18.97 25.61
C LEU A 283 -2.90 -19.16 25.59
N THR A 284 -2.47 -20.29 26.10
CA THR A 284 -1.08 -20.74 25.98
C THR A 284 -0.77 -21.12 24.53
N GLU A 285 0.48 -20.99 24.12
CA GLU A 285 0.93 -21.28 22.77
C GLU A 285 0.62 -22.74 22.37
N GLY A 286 -0.11 -22.91 21.25
CA GLY A 286 -0.54 -24.22 20.77
C GLY A 286 -1.83 -24.77 21.36
N ALA A 287 -2.53 -24.03 22.23
CA ALA A 287 -3.86 -24.44 22.72
C ALA A 287 -4.91 -24.38 21.58
N ASP A 288 -5.80 -25.36 21.54
CA ASP A 288 -6.92 -25.39 20.60
C ASP A 288 -8.06 -24.49 21.10
N VAL A 289 -8.24 -23.34 20.42
CA VAL A 289 -9.25 -22.31 20.74
C VAL A 289 -10.65 -22.90 20.69
N LYS A 290 -10.98 -23.75 19.70
CA LYS A 290 -12.32 -24.34 19.56
C LYS A 290 -12.62 -25.34 20.68
N ALA A 291 -11.66 -26.21 20.99
CA ALA A 291 -11.78 -27.13 22.10
C ALA A 291 -11.94 -26.39 23.44
N PHE A 292 -11.21 -25.31 23.64
CA PHE A 292 -11.35 -24.44 24.82
C PHE A 292 -12.75 -23.84 24.92
N ILE A 293 -13.26 -23.22 23.83
CA ILE A 293 -14.60 -22.64 23.78
C ILE A 293 -15.68 -23.70 24.09
N GLU A 294 -15.56 -24.88 23.50
CA GLU A 294 -16.50 -26.01 23.78
C GLU A 294 -16.44 -26.43 25.23
N SER A 295 -15.26 -26.53 25.83
CA SER A 295 -15.11 -26.86 27.25
C SER A 295 -15.74 -25.81 28.16
N VAL A 296 -15.59 -24.53 27.86
CA VAL A 296 -16.20 -23.42 28.59
C VAL A 296 -17.72 -23.44 28.43
N LYS A 297 -18.24 -23.67 27.23
CA LYS A 297 -19.68 -23.79 26.98
C LYS A 297 -20.30 -24.96 27.67
N SER A 298 -19.63 -26.12 27.74
CA SER A 298 -20.16 -27.32 28.38
C SER A 298 -20.19 -27.20 29.90
N GLN A 299 -19.25 -26.52 30.51
CA GLN A 299 -19.13 -26.38 31.96
C GLN A 299 -19.94 -25.21 32.52
N GLU A 300 -19.93 -24.07 31.82
CA GLU A 300 -20.47 -22.80 32.31
C GLU A 300 -21.33 -22.05 31.27
N GLY A 301 -21.81 -22.73 30.21
CA GLY A 301 -22.49 -22.08 29.07
C GLY A 301 -23.74 -21.24 29.43
N ASN A 302 -24.36 -21.51 30.59
CA ASN A 302 -25.50 -20.74 31.05
C ASN A 302 -25.16 -19.33 31.54
N ILE A 303 -23.87 -19.06 31.83
CA ILE A 303 -23.38 -17.77 32.35
C ILE A 303 -23.10 -16.81 31.20
N PHE A 304 -22.74 -17.34 30.01
CA PHE A 304 -22.35 -16.53 28.87
C PHE A 304 -23.52 -16.22 27.96
N SER A 305 -23.59 -14.96 27.48
CA SER A 305 -24.49 -14.54 26.41
C SER A 305 -23.84 -14.77 25.03
N SER A 306 -22.51 -14.63 24.93
CA SER A 306 -21.74 -14.88 23.73
C SER A 306 -20.35 -15.41 24.05
N THR A 307 -19.85 -16.27 23.16
CA THR A 307 -18.47 -16.79 23.19
C THR A 307 -17.93 -16.67 21.76
N VAL A 308 -16.88 -15.93 21.56
CA VAL A 308 -16.35 -15.59 20.22
C VAL A 308 -14.92 -16.09 20.11
N ASP A 309 -14.64 -16.88 19.08
CA ASP A 309 -13.27 -17.12 18.61
C ASP A 309 -12.82 -15.88 17.85
N MET A 310 -11.93 -15.09 18.47
CA MET A 310 -11.48 -13.84 17.90
C MET A 310 -10.55 -14.05 16.70
N ASN A 311 -9.82 -15.17 16.66
CA ASN A 311 -8.99 -15.53 15.54
C ASN A 311 -9.86 -15.85 14.31
N GLU A 312 -10.91 -16.69 14.50
CA GLU A 312 -11.85 -17.02 13.42
C GLU A 312 -12.62 -15.78 12.91
N LEU A 313 -13.01 -14.87 13.82
CA LEU A 313 -13.68 -13.63 13.47
C LEU A 313 -12.76 -12.73 12.61
N ILE A 314 -11.52 -12.56 13.02
CA ILE A 314 -10.51 -11.76 12.31
C ILE A 314 -10.21 -12.42 10.96
N ASP A 315 -9.96 -13.73 10.93
CA ASP A 315 -9.67 -14.46 9.71
C ASP A 315 -10.83 -14.38 8.70
N ALA A 316 -12.08 -14.48 9.16
CA ALA A 316 -13.26 -14.33 8.31
C ALA A 316 -13.35 -12.94 7.70
N GLN A 317 -13.13 -11.89 8.50
CA GLN A 317 -13.11 -10.51 8.02
C GLN A 317 -11.96 -10.29 7.01
N PHE A 318 -10.74 -10.70 7.37
CA PHE A 318 -9.57 -10.47 6.52
C PHE A 318 -9.51 -11.36 5.28
N SER A 319 -10.11 -12.57 5.29
CA SER A 319 -10.19 -13.42 4.09
C SER A 319 -11.05 -12.77 3.00
N GLN A 320 -12.13 -12.10 3.38
CA GLN A 320 -12.95 -11.34 2.44
C GLN A 320 -12.16 -10.18 1.84
N TYR A 321 -11.46 -9.40 2.69
CA TYR A 321 -10.58 -8.32 2.20
C TYR A 321 -9.40 -8.86 1.39
N GLY A 322 -8.83 -9.99 1.78
CA GLY A 322 -7.70 -10.62 1.08
C GLY A 322 -7.99 -10.89 -0.39
N SER A 323 -9.18 -11.39 -0.73
CA SER A 323 -9.60 -11.63 -2.12
C SER A 323 -9.71 -10.34 -2.93
N ILE A 324 -10.19 -9.27 -2.31
CA ILE A 324 -10.31 -7.93 -2.89
C ILE A 324 -8.94 -7.35 -3.20
N PHE A 325 -8.04 -7.36 -2.21
CA PHE A 325 -6.70 -6.85 -2.39
C PHE A 325 -5.88 -7.69 -3.35
N ALA A 326 -6.14 -9.01 -3.44
CA ALA A 326 -5.57 -9.87 -4.48
C ALA A 326 -6.01 -9.42 -5.88
N ALA A 327 -7.30 -9.14 -6.07
CA ALA A 327 -7.82 -8.63 -7.35
C ALA A 327 -7.21 -7.26 -7.70
N VAL A 328 -7.14 -6.33 -6.73
CA VAL A 328 -6.51 -5.01 -6.92
C VAL A 328 -5.03 -5.17 -7.28
N ALA A 329 -4.29 -6.03 -6.58
CA ALA A 329 -2.88 -6.29 -6.88
C ALA A 329 -2.72 -6.89 -8.30
N ALA A 330 -3.60 -7.81 -8.71
CA ALA A 330 -3.60 -8.38 -10.06
C ALA A 330 -3.85 -7.30 -11.13
N VAL A 331 -4.79 -6.38 -10.90
CA VAL A 331 -5.06 -5.24 -11.80
C VAL A 331 -3.84 -4.32 -11.89
N ILE A 332 -3.20 -3.99 -10.77
CA ILE A 332 -1.97 -3.18 -10.75
C ILE A 332 -0.86 -3.86 -11.55
N LEU A 333 -0.65 -5.17 -11.36
CA LEU A 333 0.35 -5.93 -12.12
C LEU A 333 0.01 -5.98 -13.62
N PHE A 334 -1.25 -6.16 -13.98
CA PHE A 334 -1.70 -6.11 -15.37
C PHE A 334 -1.43 -4.75 -16.02
N ILE A 335 -1.81 -3.66 -15.35
CA ILE A 335 -1.52 -2.29 -15.81
C ILE A 335 -0.01 -2.07 -15.96
N THR A 336 0.77 -2.57 -15.00
CA THR A 336 2.24 -2.54 -15.04
C THR A 336 2.78 -3.19 -16.31
N VAL A 337 2.32 -4.40 -16.64
CA VAL A 337 2.71 -5.12 -17.87
C VAL A 337 2.38 -4.29 -19.11
N VAL A 338 1.18 -3.75 -19.19
CA VAL A 338 0.73 -2.92 -20.32
C VAL A 338 1.60 -1.67 -20.46
N ILE A 339 1.90 -0.96 -19.37
CA ILE A 339 2.75 0.24 -19.40
C ILE A 339 4.16 -0.10 -19.87
N VAL A 340 4.77 -1.17 -19.32
CA VAL A 340 6.11 -1.61 -19.73
C VAL A 340 6.15 -1.93 -21.22
N ILE A 341 5.15 -2.67 -21.74
CA ILE A 341 5.04 -2.99 -23.17
C ILE A 341 4.94 -1.72 -24.02
N LEU A 342 4.05 -0.78 -23.65
CA LEU A 342 3.82 0.44 -24.41
C LEU A 342 5.07 1.34 -24.45
N VAL A 343 5.70 1.53 -23.29
CA VAL A 343 6.90 2.38 -23.18
C VAL A 343 8.04 1.80 -24.00
N LEU A 344 8.34 0.52 -23.83
CA LEU A 344 9.41 -0.14 -24.57
C LEU A 344 9.09 -0.20 -26.08
N TYR A 345 7.83 -0.45 -26.45
CA TYR A 345 7.42 -0.41 -27.85
C TYR A 345 7.69 0.95 -28.51
N MET A 346 7.24 2.04 -27.88
CA MET A 346 7.44 3.39 -28.42
C MET A 346 8.91 3.75 -28.52
N VAL A 347 9.68 3.42 -27.49
CA VAL A 347 11.12 3.74 -27.42
C VAL A 347 11.93 2.94 -28.41
N ILE A 348 11.77 1.62 -28.45
CA ILE A 348 12.51 0.74 -29.35
C ILE A 348 12.12 1.01 -30.81
N LYS A 349 10.82 1.18 -31.10
CA LYS A 349 10.35 1.54 -32.47
C LYS A 349 11.00 2.83 -32.95
N THR A 350 11.02 3.88 -32.10
CA THR A 350 11.64 5.16 -32.44
C THR A 350 13.15 5.01 -32.69
N MET A 351 13.83 4.21 -31.87
CA MET A 351 15.26 3.94 -32.03
C MET A 351 15.55 3.19 -33.35
N ILE A 352 14.77 2.15 -33.65
CA ILE A 352 14.92 1.39 -34.91
C ILE A 352 14.74 2.30 -36.12
N LEU A 353 13.72 3.17 -36.10
CA LEU A 353 13.48 4.11 -37.20
C LEU A 353 14.64 5.13 -37.38
N ARG A 354 15.14 5.69 -36.27
CA ARG A 354 16.25 6.66 -36.30
C ARG A 354 17.58 6.05 -36.75
N LYS A 355 17.83 4.78 -36.43
CA LYS A 355 19.07 4.07 -36.70
C LYS A 355 18.93 3.03 -37.81
N LYS A 356 17.91 3.17 -38.65
CA LYS A 356 17.61 2.25 -39.75
C LYS A 356 18.84 2.00 -40.64
N GLN A 357 19.54 3.08 -41.04
CA GLN A 357 20.74 2.99 -41.87
C GLN A 357 21.92 2.31 -41.15
N GLU A 358 22.20 2.65 -39.88
CA GLU A 358 23.25 2.00 -39.10
C GLU A 358 23.02 0.47 -38.99
N PHE A 359 21.77 0.04 -38.68
CA PHE A 359 21.42 -1.38 -38.63
C PHE A 359 21.50 -2.07 -39.97
N GLY A 360 21.21 -1.35 -41.07
CA GLY A 360 21.37 -1.86 -42.41
C GLY A 360 22.84 -2.13 -42.78
N ILE A 361 23.73 -1.20 -42.47
CA ILE A 361 25.17 -1.35 -42.67
C ILE A 361 25.71 -2.52 -41.83
N GLN A 362 25.33 -2.60 -40.56
CA GLN A 362 25.72 -3.73 -39.68
C GLN A 362 25.26 -5.06 -40.23
N LYS A 363 24.03 -5.14 -40.80
CA LYS A 363 23.53 -6.36 -41.41
C LYS A 363 24.28 -6.70 -42.71
N ALA A 364 24.65 -5.71 -43.51
CA ALA A 364 25.47 -5.88 -44.71
C ALA A 364 26.89 -6.33 -44.41
N THR A 365 27.45 -5.93 -43.25
CA THR A 365 28.77 -6.37 -42.77
C THR A 365 28.77 -7.71 -42.05
N GLY A 366 27.62 -8.44 -42.04
CA GLY A 366 27.52 -9.82 -41.54
C GLY A 366 26.96 -9.98 -40.13
N PHE A 367 26.45 -8.92 -39.49
CA PHE A 367 25.76 -9.09 -38.21
C PHE A 367 24.47 -9.89 -38.37
N THR A 368 24.32 -10.91 -37.51
CA THR A 368 23.08 -11.69 -37.48
C THR A 368 21.92 -10.90 -36.89
N THR A 369 20.70 -11.23 -37.30
CA THR A 369 19.48 -10.59 -36.73
C THR A 369 19.46 -10.70 -35.19
N PHE A 370 19.88 -11.84 -34.65
CA PHE A 370 19.91 -12.09 -33.20
C PHE A 370 20.92 -11.16 -32.48
N GLN A 371 22.10 -10.94 -33.07
CA GLN A 371 23.09 -10.01 -32.53
C GLN A 371 22.56 -8.58 -32.49
N LEU A 372 21.85 -8.14 -33.55
CA LEU A 372 21.22 -6.82 -33.58
C LEU A 372 20.07 -6.69 -32.58
N MET A 373 19.24 -7.72 -32.41
CA MET A 373 18.19 -7.78 -31.39
C MET A 373 18.79 -7.65 -29.99
N ASN A 374 19.83 -8.42 -29.70
CA ASN A 374 20.54 -8.36 -28.43
C ASN A 374 21.16 -7.00 -28.17
N GLN A 375 21.81 -6.39 -29.18
CA GLN A 375 22.38 -5.06 -29.08
C GLN A 375 21.31 -4.00 -28.70
N ILE A 376 20.12 -4.08 -29.30
CA ILE A 376 19.01 -3.17 -28.98
C ILE A 376 18.53 -3.39 -27.57
N THR A 377 18.31 -4.64 -27.18
CA THR A 377 17.83 -4.99 -25.85
C THR A 377 18.81 -4.55 -24.77
N PHE A 378 20.10 -4.83 -24.93
CA PHE A 378 21.15 -4.41 -23.99
C PHE A 378 21.28 -2.89 -23.86
N ASN A 379 20.89 -2.12 -24.86
CA ASN A 379 20.88 -0.64 -24.76
C ASN A 379 19.91 -0.14 -23.67
N TYR A 380 18.83 -0.86 -23.38
CA TYR A 380 17.82 -0.41 -22.42
C TYR A 380 17.92 -1.10 -21.06
N ILE A 381 18.59 -2.25 -20.95
CA ILE A 381 18.75 -2.98 -19.68
C ILE A 381 19.30 -2.11 -18.55
N PRO A 382 20.39 -1.32 -18.71
CA PRO A 382 20.88 -0.50 -17.60
C PRO A 382 19.87 0.55 -17.11
N VAL A 383 19.07 1.09 -18.02
CA VAL A 383 18.01 2.07 -17.69
C VAL A 383 16.88 1.39 -16.94
N ILE A 384 16.48 0.20 -17.41
CA ILE A 384 15.43 -0.62 -16.77
C ILE A 384 15.88 -1.04 -15.38
N LEU A 385 17.11 -1.56 -15.24
CA LEU A 385 17.68 -1.95 -13.94
C LEU A 385 17.71 -0.78 -12.96
N LEU A 386 18.15 0.40 -13.41
CA LEU A 386 18.16 1.60 -12.58
C LEU A 386 16.74 2.00 -12.16
N GLY A 387 15.78 1.98 -13.09
CA GLY A 387 14.38 2.28 -12.80
C GLY A 387 13.77 1.28 -11.81
N VAL A 388 13.96 -0.02 -12.03
CA VAL A 388 13.46 -1.08 -11.15
C VAL A 388 14.10 -0.98 -9.77
N LEU A 389 15.38 -0.70 -9.69
CA LEU A 389 16.09 -0.55 -8.41
C LEU A 389 15.55 0.66 -7.63
N LEU A 390 15.44 1.83 -8.28
CA LEU A 390 14.89 3.02 -7.63
C LEU A 390 13.42 2.83 -7.20
N GLY A 391 12.62 2.22 -8.06
CA GLY A 391 11.22 1.93 -7.76
C GLY A 391 11.05 0.86 -6.69
N GLY A 392 11.86 -0.20 -6.73
CA GLY A 392 11.86 -1.27 -5.73
C GLY A 392 12.27 -0.79 -4.35
N VAL A 393 13.37 -0.04 -4.27
CA VAL A 393 13.82 0.60 -3.01
C VAL A 393 12.79 1.62 -2.52
N GLY A 394 12.27 2.46 -3.42
CA GLY A 394 11.22 3.41 -3.11
C GLY A 394 9.95 2.74 -2.60
N GLY A 395 9.52 1.63 -3.23
CA GLY A 395 8.35 0.85 -2.81
C GLY A 395 8.56 0.19 -1.45
N TYR A 396 9.74 -0.37 -1.20
CA TYR A 396 10.07 -1.01 0.07
C TYR A 396 10.06 -0.03 1.26
N PHE A 397 10.73 1.12 1.14
CA PHE A 397 10.81 2.12 2.20
C PHE A 397 9.64 3.12 2.20
N GLY A 398 9.04 3.37 1.04
CA GLY A 398 7.99 4.36 0.87
C GLY A 398 6.59 3.85 1.19
N LEU A 399 6.37 2.53 1.31
CA LEU A 399 5.05 1.97 1.58
C LEU A 399 4.48 2.47 2.91
N ASN A 400 5.23 2.34 4.00
CA ASN A 400 4.76 2.69 5.33
C ASN A 400 4.39 4.17 5.48
N PRO A 401 5.23 5.16 5.05
CA PRO A 401 4.84 6.56 5.12
C PRO A 401 3.68 6.90 4.17
N LEU A 402 3.61 6.27 2.99
CA LEU A 402 2.48 6.46 2.08
C LEU A 402 1.17 5.93 2.68
N PHE A 403 1.20 4.71 3.23
CA PHE A 403 0.04 4.10 3.86
C PHE A 403 -0.40 4.90 5.10
N ALA A 404 0.54 5.33 5.96
CA ALA A 404 0.25 6.20 7.09
C ALA A 404 -0.43 7.52 6.66
N ALA A 405 0.03 8.14 5.57
CA ALA A 405 -0.60 9.34 5.02
C ALA A 405 -2.04 9.09 4.55
N LEU A 406 -2.31 7.92 3.95
CA LEU A 406 -3.66 7.55 3.49
C LEU A 406 -4.62 7.27 4.65
N VAL A 407 -4.15 6.62 5.73
CA VAL A 407 -4.99 6.25 6.88
C VAL A 407 -4.93 7.24 8.04
N ARG A 408 -4.27 8.39 7.85
CA ARG A 408 -4.16 9.45 8.89
C ARG A 408 -5.53 9.95 9.35
N SER A 409 -6.48 10.11 8.43
CA SER A 409 -7.87 10.50 8.75
C SER A 409 -8.61 9.45 9.58
N ALA A 410 -8.18 8.20 9.52
CA ALA A 410 -8.72 7.10 10.34
C ALA A 410 -8.04 7.00 11.73
N GLY A 411 -7.20 7.96 12.12
CA GLY A 411 -6.56 7.99 13.43
C GLY A 411 -5.23 7.23 13.52
N ILE A 412 -4.66 6.80 12.38
CA ILE A 412 -3.39 6.09 12.33
C ILE A 412 -2.29 7.03 11.82
N VAL A 413 -1.29 7.29 12.65
CA VAL A 413 -0.16 8.20 12.34
C VAL A 413 1.08 7.44 11.92
N LYS A 414 1.36 6.33 12.58
CA LYS A 414 2.56 5.53 12.34
C LYS A 414 2.15 4.11 11.99
N VAL A 415 2.60 3.68 10.82
CA VAL A 415 2.36 2.33 10.31
C VAL A 415 3.69 1.61 10.19
N ASN A 416 3.73 0.37 10.63
CA ASN A 416 4.89 -0.51 10.49
C ASN A 416 4.47 -1.85 9.89
N LEU A 417 4.01 -1.80 8.64
CA LEU A 417 3.66 -3.01 7.89
C LEU A 417 4.94 -3.74 7.46
N PRO A 418 5.06 -5.02 7.75
CA PRO A 418 6.18 -5.82 7.27
C PRO A 418 6.15 -5.92 5.74
N SER A 419 7.25 -5.57 5.11
CA SER A 419 7.46 -5.75 3.67
C SER A 419 8.48 -6.88 3.47
N PRO A 420 8.05 -8.09 3.08
CA PRO A 420 8.98 -9.20 2.92
C PRO A 420 9.93 -8.91 1.74
N ILE A 421 11.22 -8.85 2.03
CA ILE A 421 12.26 -8.54 1.05
C ILE A 421 12.28 -9.54 -0.11
N SER A 422 11.95 -10.81 0.17
CA SER A 422 11.85 -11.86 -0.85
C SER A 422 10.80 -11.57 -1.92
N TRP A 423 9.61 -11.07 -1.52
CA TRP A 423 8.54 -10.69 -2.44
C TRP A 423 8.91 -9.44 -3.24
N THR A 424 9.55 -8.46 -2.60
CA THR A 424 10.08 -7.26 -3.27
C THR A 424 11.11 -7.62 -4.34
N ILE A 425 12.10 -8.48 -4.00
CA ILE A 425 13.12 -8.94 -4.95
C ILE A 425 12.47 -9.73 -6.09
N ALA A 426 11.56 -10.66 -5.79
CA ALA A 426 10.86 -11.45 -6.79
C ALA A 426 10.10 -10.56 -7.79
N THR A 427 9.40 -9.52 -7.31
CA THR A 427 8.72 -8.53 -8.15
C THR A 427 9.70 -7.76 -9.02
N CYS A 428 10.79 -7.27 -8.46
CA CYS A 428 11.81 -6.54 -9.21
C CYS A 428 12.46 -7.43 -10.30
N VAL A 429 12.80 -8.66 -9.96
CA VAL A 429 13.38 -9.62 -10.92
C VAL A 429 12.39 -9.95 -12.03
N SER A 430 11.13 -10.20 -11.69
CA SER A 430 10.09 -10.50 -12.70
C SER A 430 9.86 -9.32 -13.65
N LEU A 431 9.91 -8.09 -13.18
CA LEU A 431 9.82 -6.88 -14.02
C LEU A 431 11.02 -6.74 -14.98
N VAL A 432 12.23 -7.04 -14.52
CA VAL A 432 13.43 -7.03 -15.39
C VAL A 432 13.32 -8.09 -16.46
N ILE A 433 12.92 -9.32 -16.10
CA ILE A 433 12.72 -10.43 -17.05
C ILE A 433 11.63 -10.06 -18.06
N LEU A 434 10.50 -9.54 -17.60
CA LEU A 434 9.41 -9.08 -18.47
C LEU A 434 9.92 -8.02 -19.46
N ALA A 435 10.62 -7.00 -18.97
CA ALA A 435 11.15 -5.93 -19.81
C ALA A 435 12.17 -6.45 -20.84
N TYR A 436 13.01 -7.43 -20.46
CA TYR A 436 13.94 -8.09 -21.37
C TYR A 436 13.19 -8.84 -22.49
N LEU A 437 12.21 -9.68 -22.12
CA LEU A 437 11.42 -10.45 -23.06
C LEU A 437 10.65 -9.56 -24.03
N VAL A 438 9.98 -8.52 -23.51
CA VAL A 438 9.25 -7.53 -24.31
C VAL A 438 10.19 -6.80 -25.27
N SER A 439 11.35 -6.36 -24.79
CA SER A 439 12.36 -5.69 -25.64
C SER A 439 12.81 -6.60 -26.78
N MET A 440 13.04 -7.88 -26.51
CA MET A 440 13.46 -8.86 -27.50
C MET A 440 12.36 -9.09 -28.55
N LEU A 441 11.11 -9.24 -28.11
CA LEU A 441 9.94 -9.41 -29.01
C LEU A 441 9.76 -8.20 -29.94
N ILE A 442 9.93 -6.98 -29.42
CA ILE A 442 9.80 -5.77 -30.23
C ILE A 442 10.98 -5.64 -31.21
N ALA A 443 12.19 -5.93 -30.74
CA ALA A 443 13.40 -5.91 -31.57
C ALA A 443 13.35 -6.93 -32.71
N TRP A 444 12.56 -8.00 -32.59
CA TRP A 444 12.39 -9.00 -33.65
C TRP A 444 11.86 -8.41 -34.98
N ARG A 445 11.21 -7.26 -34.91
CA ARG A 445 10.78 -6.53 -36.14
C ARG A 445 11.93 -6.11 -37.03
N ILE A 446 13.18 -6.05 -36.54
CA ILE A 446 14.38 -5.82 -37.36
C ILE A 446 14.57 -6.89 -38.43
N ARG A 447 14.03 -8.11 -38.23
CA ARG A 447 14.07 -9.18 -39.25
C ARG A 447 13.47 -8.73 -40.59
N LYS A 448 12.44 -7.88 -40.55
CA LYS A 448 11.74 -7.38 -41.75
C LYS A 448 12.50 -6.25 -42.48
N ILE A 449 13.61 -5.75 -41.95
CA ILE A 449 14.43 -4.71 -42.57
C ILE A 449 15.39 -5.40 -43.55
N SER A 450 15.19 -5.22 -44.85
CA SER A 450 16.11 -5.71 -45.87
C SER A 450 17.33 -4.79 -46.00
N ALA A 451 18.53 -5.37 -46.15
CA ALA A 451 19.75 -4.59 -46.36
C ALA A 451 19.67 -3.72 -47.64
N TYR A 452 18.96 -4.21 -48.66
CA TYR A 452 18.78 -3.53 -49.93
C TYR A 452 17.89 -2.27 -49.82
N ALA A 453 16.78 -2.35 -49.10
CA ALA A 453 15.85 -1.21 -48.91
C ALA A 453 16.45 -0.06 -48.08
N LEU A 454 17.64 -0.23 -47.52
CA LEU A 454 18.34 0.75 -46.68
C LEU A 454 19.46 1.49 -47.40
N MET A 455 19.86 0.98 -48.58
CA MET A 455 20.87 1.58 -49.42
C MET A 455 20.27 2.37 -50.60
N SER A 456 18.93 2.24 -50.84
CA SER A 456 18.23 2.88 -51.96
C SER A 456 17.47 4.17 -51.59
N ASP A 457 17.45 4.61 -50.33
CA ASP A 457 17.01 5.91 -49.82
C ASP A 457 18.25 6.73 -49.38
#